data_75f021f6088f03e42c0dee7e33e296fe
#
_entry.id   75f021f6088f03e42c0dee7e33e296fe
#
_cell.length_a   1.000
_cell.length_b   1.000
_cell.length_c   1.000
_cell.angle_alpha   90.00
_cell.angle_beta   90.00
_cell.angle_gamma   90.00
#
_symmetry.space_group_name_H-M   'P 1'
#
loop_
_entity.id
_entity.type
_entity.pdbx_description
1 polymer ?
#
loop_
_entity_poly.entity_id
_entity_poly.type
_entity_poly.pdbx_seq_one_letter_code
_entity_poly.pdbx_strand_id
1 'polypeptide(L)'
;MRVILRESDLGDAKWLRKMLASGTLTDKLGAMASLVQNDPVHNVDMIEQLLAMGNKKGKREAQLAIQSLRELFTLFLLPDRPLRYISQQPLEVEGVNDKLLVLFYFEHVLKQKYAEVGAGACCEVVHRAAEEVQLRQPGVLQE
;
A
#
# COMPACT_ATOMS: atom_id res chain seq x y z
N MET A 1 1.97 -9.01 11.64
CA MET A 1 1.79 -9.34 10.22
C MET A 1 2.60 -10.60 9.90
N ARG A 2 1.93 -11.73 9.75
CA ARG A 2 2.57 -13.04 9.54
C ARG A 2 2.64 -13.29 8.04
N VAL A 3 3.76 -13.00 7.42
CA VAL A 3 4.02 -13.40 6.02
C VAL A 3 4.46 -14.86 6.05
N ILE A 4 3.49 -15.76 5.97
CA ILE A 4 3.73 -17.18 5.68
C ILE A 4 3.42 -17.34 4.19
N LEU A 5 4.45 -17.36 3.37
CA LEU A 5 4.34 -17.75 1.97
C LEU A 5 3.92 -19.23 1.93
N ARG A 6 2.67 -19.48 1.60
CA ARG A 6 2.17 -20.82 1.30
C ARG A 6 2.52 -21.16 -0.15
N GLU A 7 2.83 -22.41 -0.44
CA GLU A 7 3.11 -22.87 -1.81
C GLU A 7 1.92 -22.62 -2.78
N SER A 8 0.69 -22.51 -2.27
CA SER A 8 -0.49 -22.08 -3.02
C SER A 8 -0.34 -20.66 -3.58
N ASP A 9 0.37 -19.77 -2.87
CA ASP A 9 0.52 -18.36 -3.24
C ASP A 9 1.39 -18.16 -4.49
N LEU A 10 2.28 -19.12 -4.80
CA LEU A 10 3.10 -19.12 -6.01
C LEU A 10 2.29 -19.35 -7.29
N GLY A 11 1.26 -20.20 -7.23
CA GLY A 11 0.34 -20.44 -8.34
C GLY A 11 -0.52 -19.22 -8.63
N ASP A 12 -1.07 -18.63 -7.60
CA ASP A 12 -1.92 -17.44 -7.67
C ASP A 12 -1.13 -16.21 -8.14
N ALA A 13 0.08 -16.01 -7.64
CA ALA A 13 0.95 -14.93 -8.09
C ALA A 13 1.32 -15.05 -9.58
N LYS A 14 1.56 -16.28 -10.08
CA LYS A 14 1.83 -16.52 -11.49
C LYS A 14 0.61 -16.22 -12.37
N TRP A 15 -0.57 -16.60 -11.93
CA TRP A 15 -1.82 -16.32 -12.61
C TRP A 15 -2.12 -14.81 -12.63
N LEU A 16 -1.94 -14.12 -11.49
CA LEU A 16 -2.11 -12.67 -11.39
C LEU A 16 -1.16 -11.91 -12.34
N ARG A 17 0.10 -12.32 -12.44
CA ARG A 17 1.05 -11.75 -13.40
C ARG A 17 0.63 -11.96 -14.85
N LYS A 18 0.03 -13.10 -15.18
CA LYS A 18 -0.56 -13.35 -16.50
C LYS A 18 -1.73 -12.39 -16.79
N MET A 19 -2.58 -12.15 -15.79
CA MET A 19 -3.68 -11.17 -15.89
C MET A 19 -3.18 -9.75 -16.11
N LEU A 20 -2.06 -9.37 -15.49
CA LEU A 20 -1.40 -8.07 -15.74
C LEU A 20 -0.98 -7.88 -17.21
N ALA A 21 -0.51 -8.96 -17.85
CA ALA A 21 -0.04 -8.91 -19.23
C ALA A 21 -1.18 -8.86 -20.26
N SER A 22 -2.24 -9.64 -20.05
CA SER A 22 -3.29 -9.89 -21.06
C SER A 22 -4.71 -9.50 -20.63
N GLY A 23 -4.91 -9.04 -19.41
CA GLY A 23 -6.24 -8.73 -18.86
C GLY A 23 -6.81 -7.39 -19.34
N THR A 24 -8.10 -7.20 -19.10
CA THR A 24 -8.76 -5.89 -19.25
C THR A 24 -8.21 -4.90 -18.20
N LEU A 25 -8.54 -3.61 -18.34
CA LEU A 25 -8.13 -2.59 -17.38
C LEU A 25 -8.55 -2.96 -15.93
N THR A 26 -9.80 -3.38 -15.77
CA THR A 26 -10.33 -3.80 -14.45
C THR A 26 -9.60 -5.03 -13.92
N ASP A 27 -9.31 -6.02 -14.77
CA ASP A 27 -8.56 -7.21 -14.38
C ASP A 27 -7.14 -6.88 -13.95
N LYS A 28 -6.48 -5.97 -14.67
CA LYS A 28 -5.13 -5.49 -14.32
C LYS A 28 -5.11 -4.79 -12.98
N LEU A 29 -6.07 -3.90 -12.72
CA LEU A 29 -6.20 -3.20 -11.44
C LEU A 29 -6.47 -4.18 -10.29
N GLY A 30 -7.37 -5.14 -10.49
CA GLY A 30 -7.67 -6.19 -9.53
C GLY A 30 -6.45 -7.09 -9.24
N ALA A 31 -5.69 -7.44 -10.28
CA ALA A 31 -4.46 -8.23 -10.13
C ALA A 31 -3.36 -7.45 -9.38
N MET A 32 -3.16 -6.17 -9.69
CA MET A 32 -2.22 -5.30 -8.93
C MET A 32 -2.61 -5.21 -7.47
N ALA A 33 -3.88 -4.95 -7.18
CA ALA A 33 -4.40 -4.89 -5.82
C ALA A 33 -4.19 -6.20 -5.05
N SER A 34 -4.48 -7.34 -5.68
CA SER A 34 -4.29 -8.66 -5.07
C SER A 34 -2.82 -8.97 -4.79
N LEU A 35 -1.90 -8.62 -5.69
CA LEU A 35 -0.46 -8.78 -5.47
C LEU A 35 0.03 -7.95 -4.28
N VAL A 36 -0.42 -6.71 -4.16
CA VAL A 36 -0.07 -5.84 -3.03
C VAL A 36 -0.67 -6.36 -1.73
N GLN A 37 -1.88 -6.91 -1.73
CA GLN A 37 -2.50 -7.50 -0.55
C GLN A 37 -1.76 -8.74 -0.05
N ASN A 38 -1.28 -9.58 -0.96
CA ASN A 38 -0.56 -10.79 -0.62
C ASN A 38 0.85 -10.51 -0.10
N ASP A 39 1.57 -9.63 -0.78
CA ASP A 39 2.95 -9.26 -0.41
C ASP A 39 3.25 -7.80 -0.77
N PRO A 40 2.92 -6.86 0.13
CA PRO A 40 3.12 -5.45 -0.15
C PRO A 40 4.59 -5.05 -0.24
N VAL A 41 5.47 -5.76 0.47
CA VAL A 41 6.91 -5.43 0.51
C VAL A 41 7.59 -5.70 -0.83
N HIS A 42 7.28 -6.83 -1.47
CA HIS A 42 7.86 -7.19 -2.76
C HIS A 42 7.12 -6.63 -3.98
N ASN A 43 5.95 -6.02 -3.78
CA ASN A 43 5.12 -5.47 -4.86
C ASN A 43 4.91 -3.95 -4.71
N VAL A 44 5.90 -3.23 -4.21
CA VAL A 44 5.88 -1.75 -4.12
C VAL A 44 5.73 -1.10 -5.51
N ASP A 45 6.33 -1.70 -6.52
CA ASP A 45 6.20 -1.28 -7.92
C ASP A 45 4.75 -1.30 -8.43
N MET A 46 3.91 -2.20 -7.92
CA MET A 46 2.47 -2.22 -8.24
C MET A 46 1.75 -1.02 -7.60
N ILE A 47 2.14 -0.62 -6.40
CA ILE A 47 1.62 0.60 -5.75
C ILE A 47 2.01 1.83 -6.58
N GLU A 48 3.24 1.91 -7.05
CA GLU A 48 3.71 3.00 -7.91
C GLU A 48 2.94 3.08 -9.24
N GLN A 49 2.69 1.94 -9.86
CA GLN A 49 1.90 1.87 -11.09
C GLN A 49 0.45 2.32 -10.86
N LEU A 50 -0.18 1.90 -9.76
CA LEU A 50 -1.53 2.35 -9.40
C LEU A 50 -1.57 3.87 -9.14
N LEU A 51 -0.56 4.43 -8.48
CA LEU A 51 -0.42 5.88 -8.28
C LEU A 51 -0.25 6.63 -9.61
N ALA A 52 0.59 6.12 -10.50
CA ALA A 52 0.78 6.69 -11.83
C ALA A 52 -0.51 6.65 -12.65
N MET A 53 -1.30 5.57 -12.55
CA MET A 53 -2.60 5.46 -13.21
C MET A 53 -3.62 6.42 -12.61
N GLY A 54 -3.63 6.61 -11.30
CA GLY A 54 -4.51 7.57 -10.61
C GLY A 54 -4.24 9.03 -10.99
N ASN A 55 -3.00 9.34 -11.38
CA ASN A 55 -2.60 10.69 -11.81
C ASN A 55 -2.78 10.94 -13.31
N LYS A 56 -3.20 9.94 -14.09
CA LYS A 56 -3.46 10.11 -15.52
C LYS A 56 -4.71 10.96 -15.77
N LYS A 57 -4.72 11.67 -16.89
CA LYS A 57 -5.86 12.50 -17.31
C LYS A 57 -7.11 11.72 -17.74
N GLY A 58 -7.03 10.40 -17.88
CA GLY A 58 -8.15 9.53 -18.23
C GLY A 58 -9.10 9.32 -17.05
N LYS A 59 -10.26 9.96 -17.07
CA LYS A 59 -11.21 9.96 -15.94
C LYS A 59 -11.58 8.57 -15.41
N ARG A 60 -11.90 7.62 -16.29
CA ARG A 60 -12.35 6.28 -15.87
C ARG A 60 -11.21 5.44 -15.29
N GLU A 61 -10.06 5.45 -15.95
CA GLU A 61 -8.86 4.73 -15.50
C GLU A 61 -8.37 5.27 -14.16
N ALA A 62 -8.28 6.60 -14.06
CA ALA A 62 -7.87 7.26 -12.83
C ALA A 62 -8.84 6.99 -11.66
N GLN A 63 -10.16 7.06 -11.89
CA GLN A 63 -11.14 6.76 -10.85
C GLN A 63 -11.05 5.34 -10.32
N LEU A 64 -10.90 4.34 -11.19
CA LEU A 64 -10.75 2.95 -10.78
C LEU A 64 -9.44 2.72 -10.02
N ALA A 65 -8.34 3.32 -10.47
CA ALA A 65 -7.04 3.24 -9.78
C ALA A 65 -7.11 3.91 -8.40
N ILE A 66 -7.72 5.08 -8.29
CA ILE A 66 -7.90 5.80 -7.02
C ILE A 66 -8.77 4.99 -6.04
N GLN A 67 -9.83 4.37 -6.52
CA GLN A 67 -10.69 3.53 -5.68
C GLN A 67 -9.89 2.32 -5.15
N SER A 68 -9.15 1.64 -6.00
CA SER A 68 -8.30 0.50 -5.59
C SER A 68 -7.22 0.93 -4.59
N LEU A 69 -6.58 2.08 -4.79
CA LEU A 69 -5.62 2.64 -3.86
C LEU A 69 -6.25 2.97 -2.51
N ARG A 70 -7.42 3.59 -2.50
CA ARG A 70 -8.15 3.88 -1.26
C ARG A 70 -8.38 2.61 -0.45
N GLU A 71 -8.89 1.56 -1.08
CA GLU A 71 -9.14 0.28 -0.42
C GLU A 71 -7.85 -0.35 0.11
N LEU A 72 -6.77 -0.34 -0.69
CA LEU A 72 -5.47 -0.85 -0.27
C LEU A 72 -4.91 -0.11 0.94
N PHE A 73 -4.91 1.21 0.91
CA PHE A 73 -4.41 2.01 2.02
C PHE A 73 -5.26 1.83 3.28
N THR A 74 -6.59 1.90 3.15
CA THR A 74 -7.50 1.84 4.31
C THR A 74 -7.48 0.48 4.99
N LEU A 75 -7.41 -0.61 4.22
CA LEU A 75 -7.60 -1.96 4.74
C LEU A 75 -6.30 -2.73 4.99
N PHE A 76 -5.23 -2.43 4.26
CA PHE A 76 -4.04 -3.28 4.25
C PHE A 76 -2.72 -2.57 4.52
N LEU A 77 -2.53 -1.36 4.03
CA LEU A 77 -1.22 -0.70 4.04
C LEU A 77 -1.00 0.22 5.25
N LEU A 78 -2.03 0.91 5.72
CA LEU A 78 -1.89 1.84 6.85
C LEU A 78 -1.99 1.08 8.17
N PRO A 79 -0.97 1.19 9.04
CA PRO A 79 -1.06 0.72 10.42
C PRO A 79 -1.96 1.65 11.25
N ASP A 80 -2.39 1.17 12.43
CA ASP A 80 -3.17 1.97 13.39
C ASP A 80 -2.38 3.11 14.06
N ARG A 81 -1.25 3.47 13.52
CA ARG A 81 -0.36 4.54 13.96
C ARG A 81 0.15 5.35 12.77
N PRO A 82 0.61 6.60 12.98
CA PRO A 82 1.23 7.37 11.89
C PRO A 82 2.45 6.65 11.32
N LEU A 83 2.60 6.72 10.00
CA LEU A 83 3.77 6.19 9.30
C LEU A 83 5.05 6.93 9.74
N ARG A 84 6.13 6.19 9.90
CA ARG A 84 7.44 6.72 10.32
C ARG A 84 8.46 6.63 9.21
N TYR A 85 9.32 7.65 9.12
CA TYR A 85 10.53 7.57 8.31
C TYR A 85 11.55 6.65 8.98
N ILE A 86 12.50 6.13 8.22
CA ILE A 86 13.53 5.24 8.77
C ILE A 86 14.35 5.91 9.88
N SER A 87 14.58 7.22 9.78
CA SER A 87 15.23 8.03 10.82
C SER A 87 14.45 8.15 12.14
N GLN A 88 13.17 7.85 12.11
CA GLN A 88 12.26 7.87 13.27
C GLN A 88 12.05 6.47 13.88
N GLN A 89 12.64 5.45 13.28
CA GLN A 89 12.54 4.07 13.76
C GLN A 89 13.60 3.78 14.83
N PRO A 90 13.31 2.93 15.81
CA PRO A 90 14.26 2.56 16.85
C PRO A 90 15.27 1.54 16.31
N LEU A 91 16.25 1.99 15.54
CA LEU A 91 17.25 1.15 14.90
C LEU A 91 18.32 0.64 15.87
N GLU A 92 18.50 1.31 17.02
CA GLU A 92 19.52 1.02 18.02
C GLU A 92 19.07 0.01 19.09
N VAL A 93 17.83 -0.48 19.02
CA VAL A 93 17.29 -1.43 19.99
C VAL A 93 17.81 -2.83 19.71
N GLU A 94 18.29 -3.52 20.77
CA GLU A 94 18.64 -4.94 20.67
C GLU A 94 17.46 -5.76 20.18
N GLY A 95 17.69 -6.58 19.12
CA GLY A 95 16.65 -7.41 18.51
C GLY A 95 16.16 -6.94 17.13
N VAL A 96 16.73 -5.85 16.59
CA VAL A 96 16.50 -5.48 15.19
C VAL A 96 17.19 -6.51 14.31
N ASN A 97 16.40 -7.30 13.59
CA ASN A 97 16.87 -8.27 12.61
C ASN A 97 16.61 -7.77 11.18
N ASP A 98 17.19 -8.46 10.19
CA ASP A 98 17.07 -8.09 8.78
C ASP A 98 15.61 -7.95 8.32
N LYS A 99 14.72 -8.82 8.82
CA LYS A 99 13.29 -8.78 8.47
C LYS A 99 12.61 -7.51 9.01
N LEU A 100 12.96 -7.10 10.21
CA LEU A 100 12.43 -5.89 10.81
C LEU A 100 12.97 -4.65 10.11
N LEU A 101 14.23 -4.67 9.70
CA LEU A 101 14.86 -3.60 8.93
C LEU A 101 14.17 -3.41 7.56
N VAL A 102 13.85 -4.51 6.88
CA VAL A 102 13.09 -4.48 5.62
C VAL A 102 11.70 -3.87 5.83
N LEU A 103 11.01 -4.19 6.92
CA LEU A 103 9.72 -3.60 7.25
C LEU A 103 9.83 -2.10 7.55
N PHE A 104 10.86 -1.66 8.25
CA PHE A 104 11.11 -0.24 8.51
C PHE A 104 11.41 0.53 7.23
N TYR A 105 12.18 -0.09 6.32
CA TYR A 105 12.44 0.50 5.01
C TYR A 105 11.17 0.57 4.16
N PHE A 106 10.36 -0.48 4.16
CA PHE A 106 9.06 -0.47 3.48
C PHE A 106 8.15 0.63 3.99
N GLU A 107 8.06 0.80 5.31
CA GLU A 107 7.27 1.88 5.93
C GLU A 107 7.78 3.27 5.50
N HIS A 108 9.11 3.44 5.42
CA HIS A 108 9.73 4.67 4.93
C HIS A 108 9.32 4.98 3.49
N VAL A 109 9.44 3.99 2.60
CA VAL A 109 9.03 4.12 1.18
C VAL A 109 7.54 4.41 1.07
N LEU A 110 6.71 3.70 1.83
CA LEU A 110 5.26 3.92 1.85
C LEU A 110 4.92 5.36 2.28
N LYS A 111 5.62 5.89 3.28
CA LYS A 111 5.44 7.27 3.72
C LYS A 111 5.86 8.28 2.67
N GLN A 112 6.96 8.04 1.94
CA GLN A 112 7.37 8.86 0.82
C GLN A 112 6.32 8.87 -0.29
N LYS A 113 5.82 7.69 -0.70
CA LYS A 113 4.77 7.57 -1.70
C LYS A 113 3.47 8.24 -1.26
N TYR A 114 3.12 8.11 -0.01
CA TYR A 114 1.97 8.81 0.56
C TYR A 114 2.11 10.33 0.49
N ALA A 115 3.29 10.87 0.74
CA ALA A 115 3.57 12.31 0.62
C ALA A 115 3.57 12.79 -0.84
N GLU A 116 4.07 11.97 -1.79
CA GLU A 116 4.02 12.28 -3.23
C GLU A 116 2.58 12.34 -3.76
N VAL A 117 1.70 11.49 -3.25
CA VAL A 117 0.26 11.50 -3.55
C VAL A 117 -0.38 12.83 -3.13
N GLY A 118 0.19 13.49 -2.12
CA GLY A 118 -0.27 14.78 -1.60
C GLY A 118 -0.26 15.94 -2.59
N ALA A 119 0.33 15.78 -3.78
CA ALA A 119 0.41 16.81 -4.81
C ALA A 119 -0.59 16.65 -5.98
N GLY A 120 -1.40 15.58 -6.02
CA GLY A 120 -2.31 15.28 -7.14
C GLY A 120 -3.75 15.01 -6.76
N ALA A 121 -4.62 14.81 -7.75
CA ALA A 121 -6.05 14.49 -7.55
C ALA A 121 -6.31 13.23 -6.70
N CYS A 122 -5.29 12.38 -6.55
CA CYS A 122 -5.30 11.20 -5.69
C CYS A 122 -5.19 11.55 -4.19
N CYS A 123 -4.73 12.76 -3.86
CA CYS A 123 -4.45 13.23 -2.50
C CYS A 123 -5.68 13.23 -1.60
N GLU A 124 -6.78 13.82 -2.06
CA GLU A 124 -7.98 13.95 -1.22
C GLU A 124 -8.56 12.61 -0.80
N VAL A 125 -8.50 11.62 -1.70
CA VAL A 125 -9.06 10.28 -1.46
C VAL A 125 -8.19 9.50 -0.48
N VAL A 126 -6.86 9.54 -0.65
CA VAL A 126 -5.92 8.82 0.22
C VAL A 126 -5.81 9.50 1.59
N HIS A 127 -5.83 10.84 1.64
CA HIS A 127 -5.87 11.59 2.90
C HIS A 127 -7.15 11.29 3.70
N ARG A 128 -8.30 11.31 3.02
CA ARG A 128 -9.57 10.95 3.67
C ARG A 128 -9.58 9.51 4.17
N ALA A 129 -8.96 8.57 3.44
CA ALA A 129 -8.80 7.20 3.89
C ALA A 129 -7.94 7.10 5.17
N ALA A 130 -6.86 7.89 5.27
CA ALA A 130 -6.02 7.94 6.46
C ALA A 130 -6.75 8.55 7.66
N GLU A 131 -7.53 9.60 7.45
CA GLU A 131 -8.38 10.19 8.50
C GLU A 131 -9.44 9.19 8.99
N GLU A 132 -10.07 8.43 8.08
CA GLU A 132 -11.02 7.37 8.43
C GLU A 132 -10.37 6.27 9.31
N VAL A 133 -9.11 5.90 9.04
CA VAL A 133 -8.36 4.94 9.85
C VAL A 133 -8.04 5.53 11.22
N GLN A 134 -7.63 6.79 11.29
CA GLN A 134 -7.34 7.46 12.57
C GLN A 134 -8.59 7.69 13.42
N LEU A 135 -9.72 7.97 12.81
CA LEU A 135 -11.02 8.15 13.52
C LEU A 135 -11.62 6.84 14.03
N ARG A 136 -11.16 5.68 13.52
CA ARG A 136 -11.58 4.37 14.03
C ARG A 136 -10.89 3.95 15.33
N GLN A 137 -9.94 4.71 15.86
CA GLN A 137 -9.34 4.46 17.16
C GLN A 137 -10.28 4.97 18.27
N PRO A 138 -10.92 4.11 19.07
CA PRO A 138 -11.61 4.54 20.25
C PRO A 138 -10.57 4.89 21.32
N GLY A 139 -10.39 6.19 21.56
CA GLY A 139 -9.89 6.70 22.82
C GLY A 139 -8.40 6.45 23.09
N VAL A 140 -7.54 7.34 22.62
CA VAL A 140 -6.46 7.83 23.48
C VAL A 140 -6.97 9.12 24.10
N LEU A 141 -7.65 8.95 25.22
CA LEU A 141 -7.87 10.05 26.16
C LEU A 141 -6.50 10.55 26.60
N GLN A 142 -6.28 11.82 26.35
CA GLN A 142 -5.22 12.60 26.95
C GLN A 142 -5.34 12.52 28.46
N GLU A 143 -4.32 12.01 29.13
CA GLU A 143 -3.91 12.43 30.45
C GLU A 143 -2.57 13.14 30.36
#